data_ae02b534f3c7890fe4643fe5f4867597
#
_entry.id   ae02b534f3c7890fe4643fe5f4867597
#
_cell.length_a   1.000
_cell.length_b   1.000
_cell.length_c   1.000
_cell.angle_alpha   90.00
_cell.angle_beta   90.00
_cell.angle_gamma   90.00
#
_symmetry.space_group_name_H-M   'P 1'
#
loop_
_entity.id
_entity.type
_entity.pdbx_description
1 polymer ?
#
loop_
_entity_poly.entity_id
_entity_poly.type
_entity_poly.pdbx_seq_one_letter_code
_entity_poly.pdbx_strand_id
1 'polypeptide(L)'
;QVQGQLHTAQTFGLDYVNTMSDPAREAADCGAVVEYFDEQPVAIVEDRALLADKTHLARLKIPDPLGGGRMHNSIKALALFQEQIGREKIIEGWVEGPIAEAADLRGINTLMTDFYDDPAFVRDLFSFIVEMELRFAREQVNAGADVIGIGDAAASLVGPDLYEEFVWPLEKQLVDGIHAL
;
A
#
# COMPACT_ATOMS: atom_id res chain seq x y z
N GLN A 1 12.94 10.68 6.24
CA GLN A 1 12.13 10.78 5.03
C GLN A 1 11.76 12.24 4.72
N VAL A 2 10.99 12.95 5.58
CA VAL A 2 10.48 14.32 5.33
C VAL A 2 11.61 15.29 4.93
N GLN A 3 12.66 15.40 5.71
CA GLN A 3 13.78 16.32 5.43
C GLN A 3 14.48 16.02 4.09
N GLY A 4 14.64 14.73 3.75
CA GLY A 4 15.22 14.32 2.46
C GLY A 4 14.35 14.76 1.28
N GLN A 5 13.05 14.51 1.34
CA GLN A 5 12.10 14.90 0.29
C GLN A 5 12.06 16.44 0.13
N LEU A 6 11.99 17.18 1.24
CA LEU A 6 12.00 18.65 1.22
C LEU A 6 13.29 19.21 0.61
N HIS A 7 14.44 18.67 1.00
CA HIS A 7 15.73 19.07 0.44
C HIS A 7 15.80 18.79 -1.07
N THR A 8 15.36 17.60 -1.50
CA THR A 8 15.31 17.23 -2.91
C THR A 8 14.38 18.16 -3.69
N ALA A 9 13.18 18.39 -3.19
CA ALA A 9 12.20 19.24 -3.84
C ALA A 9 12.68 20.69 -3.97
N GLN A 10 13.37 21.22 -2.96
CA GLN A 10 13.97 22.56 -3.02
C GLN A 10 15.18 22.62 -3.98
N THR A 11 16.07 21.62 -3.92
CA THR A 11 17.30 21.61 -4.73
C THR A 11 17.01 21.49 -6.22
N PHE A 12 16.03 20.65 -6.59
CA PHE A 12 15.72 20.35 -7.98
C PHE A 12 14.45 21.06 -8.51
N GLY A 13 13.81 21.89 -7.68
CA GLY A 13 12.61 22.61 -8.08
C GLY A 13 11.41 21.68 -8.37
N LEU A 14 11.28 20.57 -7.65
CA LEU A 14 10.18 19.63 -7.84
C LEU A 14 8.86 20.24 -7.35
N ASP A 15 7.77 19.94 -8.04
CA ASP A 15 6.45 20.48 -7.74
C ASP A 15 5.68 19.66 -6.70
N TYR A 16 6.21 18.50 -6.30
CA TYR A 16 5.56 17.59 -5.35
C TYR A 16 6.54 16.93 -4.39
N VAL A 17 6.00 16.41 -3.28
CA VAL A 17 6.64 15.49 -2.33
C VAL A 17 5.72 14.30 -2.08
N ASN A 18 6.27 13.15 -1.68
CA ASN A 18 5.48 11.93 -1.48
C ASN A 18 5.93 11.09 -0.29
N THR A 19 5.13 10.06 0.02
CA THR A 19 5.40 9.09 1.08
C THR A 19 5.66 7.67 0.57
N MET A 20 5.93 7.49 -0.72
CA MET A 20 6.09 6.20 -1.41
C MET A 20 7.33 5.38 -1.02
N SER A 21 8.06 5.71 0.01
CA SER A 21 9.40 5.15 0.29
C SER A 21 9.41 3.87 1.13
N ASP A 22 8.27 3.27 1.43
CA ASP A 22 8.15 2.08 2.28
C ASP A 22 7.20 1.03 1.68
N PRO A 23 7.72 0.14 0.82
CA PRO A 23 6.89 -0.83 0.09
C PRO A 23 6.30 -1.93 0.99
N ALA A 24 6.80 -2.12 2.21
CA ALA A 24 6.35 -3.16 3.14
C ALA A 24 5.49 -2.60 4.28
N ARG A 25 4.96 -1.40 4.14
CA ARG A 25 4.33 -0.65 5.22
C ARG A 25 3.03 -1.31 5.71
N GLU A 26 2.14 -1.58 4.80
CA GLU A 26 0.82 -2.17 5.06
C GLU A 26 0.96 -3.61 5.56
N ALA A 27 1.73 -4.42 4.86
CA ALA A 27 2.00 -5.82 5.23
C ALA A 27 2.64 -5.93 6.61
N ALA A 28 3.59 -5.06 6.96
CA ALA A 28 4.21 -5.03 8.28
C ALA A 28 3.19 -4.71 9.39
N ASP A 29 2.27 -3.76 9.14
CA ASP A 29 1.22 -3.42 10.09
C ASP A 29 0.15 -4.53 10.21
N CYS A 30 -0.03 -5.34 9.16
CA CYS A 30 -0.78 -6.61 9.21
C CYS A 30 -0.07 -7.70 10.03
N GLY A 31 1.22 -7.56 10.29
CA GLY A 31 2.03 -8.50 11.05
C GLY A 31 2.97 -9.36 10.18
N ALA A 32 3.18 -9.01 8.91
CA ALA A 32 4.18 -9.66 8.07
C ALA A 32 5.59 -9.45 8.64
N VAL A 33 6.45 -10.44 8.40
CA VAL A 33 7.85 -10.36 8.82
C VAL A 33 8.62 -9.54 7.81
N VAL A 34 9.28 -8.48 8.29
CA VAL A 34 10.10 -7.59 7.46
C VAL A 34 11.55 -7.63 7.88
N GLU A 35 12.44 -7.43 6.93
CA GLU A 35 13.88 -7.31 7.12
C GLU A 35 14.34 -5.88 6.84
N TYR A 36 15.21 -5.37 7.71
CA TYR A 36 15.74 -4.01 7.64
C TYR A 36 17.18 -4.05 7.13
N PHE A 37 17.50 -3.12 6.25
CA PHE A 37 18.83 -2.96 5.68
C PHE A 37 19.33 -1.53 5.90
N ASP A 38 20.65 -1.35 6.01
CA ASP A 38 21.25 -0.02 6.22
C ASP A 38 21.15 0.87 4.96
N GLU A 39 21.29 0.27 3.77
CA GLU A 39 21.40 0.99 2.50
C GLU A 39 20.31 0.61 1.47
N GLN A 40 19.30 -0.17 1.86
CA GLN A 40 18.21 -0.61 1.00
C GLN A 40 16.86 -0.41 1.67
N PRO A 41 15.77 -0.30 0.91
CA PRO A 41 14.43 -0.33 1.48
C PRO A 41 14.19 -1.60 2.30
N VAL A 42 13.29 -1.50 3.24
CA VAL A 42 12.75 -2.65 3.96
C VAL A 42 12.15 -3.64 2.97
N ALA A 43 12.32 -4.94 3.20
CA ALA A 43 11.74 -5.98 2.36
C ALA A 43 10.89 -6.96 3.18
N ILE A 44 9.88 -7.53 2.53
CA ILE A 44 9.11 -8.65 3.08
C ILE A 44 9.96 -9.92 3.05
N VAL A 45 9.88 -10.73 4.09
CA VAL A 45 10.53 -12.06 4.14
C VAL A 45 9.57 -13.08 3.53
N GLU A 46 9.64 -13.27 2.21
CA GLU A 46 8.70 -14.12 1.44
C GLU A 46 8.62 -15.56 1.96
N ASP A 47 9.74 -16.15 2.40
CA ASP A 47 9.77 -17.51 2.97
C ASP A 47 8.94 -17.65 4.26
N ARG A 48 8.54 -16.52 4.84
CA ARG A 48 7.68 -16.41 6.03
C ARG A 48 6.45 -15.58 5.76
N ALA A 49 5.84 -15.75 4.58
CA ALA A 49 4.64 -15.03 4.20
C ALA A 49 3.56 -15.15 5.29
N LEU A 50 2.93 -14.04 5.63
CA LEU A 50 1.91 -13.96 6.68
C LEU A 50 0.74 -14.92 6.42
N LEU A 51 0.36 -15.04 5.15
CA LEU A 51 -0.71 -15.92 4.67
C LEU A 51 -0.17 -17.20 4.00
N ALA A 52 0.99 -17.72 4.46
CA ALA A 52 1.43 -19.07 4.05
C ALA A 52 0.34 -20.11 4.31
N ASP A 53 -0.36 -20.01 5.43
CA ASP A 53 -1.62 -20.71 5.70
C ASP A 53 -2.80 -19.76 5.42
N LYS A 54 -3.57 -20.07 4.36
CA LYS A 54 -4.75 -19.30 3.91
C LYS A 54 -5.80 -19.10 5.01
N THR A 55 -5.91 -20.04 5.96
CA THR A 55 -6.90 -19.95 7.06
C THR A 55 -6.65 -18.76 7.98
N HIS A 56 -5.46 -18.18 7.94
CA HIS A 56 -5.13 -16.98 8.70
C HIS A 56 -5.89 -15.75 8.21
N LEU A 57 -6.28 -15.69 6.93
CA LEU A 57 -7.06 -14.55 6.39
C LEU A 57 -8.34 -14.31 7.20
N ALA A 58 -9.07 -15.36 7.56
CA ALA A 58 -10.30 -15.25 8.35
C ALA A 58 -10.10 -14.65 9.76
N ARG A 59 -8.87 -14.59 10.24
CA ARG A 59 -8.50 -14.04 11.56
C ARG A 59 -7.75 -12.73 11.46
N LEU A 60 -7.29 -12.39 10.27
CA LEU A 60 -6.57 -11.15 10.01
C LEU A 60 -7.50 -9.97 10.26
N LYS A 61 -6.99 -8.97 10.94
CA LYS A 61 -7.74 -7.74 11.20
C LYS A 61 -7.09 -6.61 10.42
N ILE A 62 -7.90 -5.75 9.85
CA ILE A 62 -7.41 -4.53 9.24
C ILE A 62 -6.72 -3.70 10.33
N PRO A 63 -5.44 -3.37 10.16
CA PRO A 63 -4.73 -2.54 11.11
C PRO A 63 -5.35 -1.14 11.20
N ASP A 64 -5.26 -0.53 12.39
CA ASP A 64 -5.61 0.88 12.55
C ASP A 64 -4.48 1.75 11.95
N PRO A 65 -4.75 2.54 10.90
CA PRO A 65 -3.74 3.42 10.31
C PRO A 65 -3.15 4.44 11.29
N LEU A 66 -3.86 4.75 12.39
CA LEU A 66 -3.40 5.63 13.46
C LEU A 66 -2.84 4.86 14.66
N GLY A 67 -2.72 3.55 14.57
CA GLY A 67 -2.33 2.64 15.66
C GLY A 67 -0.85 2.67 16.07
N GLY A 68 -0.03 3.55 15.52
CA GLY A 68 1.38 3.70 15.89
C GLY A 68 2.35 2.90 15.02
N GLY A 69 1.87 2.16 14.02
CA GLY A 69 2.67 1.37 13.09
C GLY A 69 3.30 2.19 11.95
N ARG A 70 3.62 1.51 10.87
CA ARG A 70 4.30 2.11 9.70
C ARG A 70 3.36 2.99 8.88
N MET A 71 2.09 2.61 8.72
CA MET A 71 1.07 3.48 8.13
C MET A 71 0.96 4.79 8.90
N HIS A 72 0.93 4.75 10.23
CA HIS A 72 0.90 5.95 11.07
C HIS A 72 2.13 6.85 10.86
N ASN A 73 3.31 6.29 10.65
CA ASN A 73 4.51 7.07 10.36
C ASN A 73 4.40 7.81 9.02
N SER A 74 3.79 7.20 8.02
CA SER A 74 3.50 7.83 6.73
C SER A 74 2.50 8.99 6.89
N ILE A 75 1.43 8.79 7.66
CA ILE A 75 0.43 9.83 7.97
C ILE A 75 1.08 11.03 8.69
N LYS A 76 1.97 10.78 9.66
CA LYS A 76 2.74 11.85 10.30
C LYS A 76 3.65 12.60 9.33
N ALA A 77 4.25 11.90 8.37
CA ALA A 77 5.07 12.54 7.35
C ALA A 77 4.24 13.48 6.46
N LEU A 78 3.02 13.07 6.08
CA LEU A 78 2.09 13.93 5.32
C LEU A 78 1.68 15.16 6.11
N ALA A 79 1.33 15.01 7.40
CA ALA A 79 1.00 16.15 8.26
C ALA A 79 2.17 17.15 8.38
N LEU A 80 3.43 16.65 8.47
CA LEU A 80 4.61 17.51 8.48
C LEU A 80 4.85 18.19 7.13
N PHE A 81 4.59 17.53 5.99
CA PHE A 81 4.64 18.18 4.69
C PHE A 81 3.59 19.29 4.60
N GLN A 82 2.34 19.00 5.02
CA GLN A 82 1.27 19.98 5.01
C GLN A 82 1.60 21.23 5.85
N GLU A 83 2.19 21.04 7.01
CA GLU A 83 2.62 22.14 7.87
C GLU A 83 3.72 23.00 7.22
N GLN A 84 4.70 22.38 6.56
CA GLN A 84 5.91 23.05 6.08
C GLN A 84 5.78 23.64 4.67
N ILE A 85 5.04 22.97 3.76
CA ILE A 85 4.99 23.30 2.33
C ILE A 85 3.61 23.14 1.69
N GLY A 86 2.55 22.83 2.45
CA GLY A 86 1.24 22.44 1.94
C GLY A 86 0.49 23.46 1.09
N ARG A 87 1.07 24.66 0.86
CA ARG A 87 0.52 25.68 -0.05
C ARG A 87 1.44 25.97 -1.23
N GLU A 88 2.57 25.31 -1.30
CA GLU A 88 3.62 25.57 -2.29
C GLU A 88 3.82 24.42 -3.25
N LYS A 89 3.55 23.18 -2.77
CA LYS A 89 3.80 21.94 -3.51
C LYS A 89 2.66 20.95 -3.30
N ILE A 90 2.45 20.08 -4.27
CA ILE A 90 1.52 18.94 -4.17
C ILE A 90 2.08 17.94 -3.17
N ILE A 91 1.22 17.47 -2.27
CA ILE A 91 1.54 16.43 -1.29
C ILE A 91 0.86 15.15 -1.72
N GLU A 92 1.66 14.15 -2.08
CA GLU A 92 1.17 12.85 -2.53
C GLU A 92 1.27 11.83 -1.39
N GLY A 93 0.12 11.28 -1.02
CA GLY A 93 0.02 10.05 -0.26
C GLY A 93 0.15 8.83 -1.18
N TRP A 94 0.27 7.64 -0.61
CA TRP A 94 0.45 6.41 -1.38
C TRP A 94 -0.23 5.23 -0.70
N VAL A 95 -0.86 4.37 -1.50
CA VAL A 95 -1.42 3.08 -1.10
C VAL A 95 -0.97 2.00 -2.08
N GLU A 96 -0.94 0.75 -1.63
CA GLU A 96 -0.69 -0.37 -2.53
C GLU A 96 -1.98 -0.84 -3.20
N GLY A 97 -1.84 -1.35 -4.42
CA GLY A 97 -2.95 -1.97 -5.12
C GLY A 97 -3.24 -3.39 -4.65
N PRO A 98 -4.40 -3.95 -5.03
CA PRO A 98 -4.86 -5.23 -4.48
C PRO A 98 -3.91 -6.40 -4.74
N ILE A 99 -3.28 -6.47 -5.92
CA ILE A 99 -2.39 -7.59 -6.24
C ILE A 99 -0.97 -7.38 -5.69
N ALA A 100 -0.48 -6.14 -5.60
CA ALA A 100 0.83 -5.86 -5.02
C ALA A 100 0.84 -6.20 -3.53
N GLU A 101 -0.13 -5.69 -2.77
CA GLU A 101 -0.23 -6.00 -1.33
C GLU A 101 -0.55 -7.48 -1.08
N ALA A 102 -1.36 -8.13 -1.94
CA ALA A 102 -1.59 -9.56 -1.84
C ALA A 102 -0.30 -10.38 -2.03
N ALA A 103 0.59 -9.94 -2.93
CA ALA A 103 1.89 -10.56 -3.11
C ALA A 103 2.77 -10.43 -1.86
N ASP A 104 2.73 -9.29 -1.17
CA ASP A 104 3.45 -9.07 0.08
C ASP A 104 2.93 -9.92 1.23
N LEU A 105 1.62 -10.13 1.30
CA LEU A 105 1.00 -10.94 2.34
C LEU A 105 1.09 -12.46 2.09
N ARG A 106 1.02 -12.91 0.83
CA ARG A 106 0.90 -14.32 0.43
C ARG A 106 2.18 -14.90 -0.18
N GLY A 107 3.06 -14.06 -0.71
CA GLY A 107 4.17 -14.44 -1.58
C GLY A 107 3.73 -14.49 -3.04
N ILE A 108 4.49 -13.82 -3.93
CA ILE A 108 4.10 -13.60 -5.33
C ILE A 108 3.86 -14.90 -6.10
N ASN A 109 4.76 -15.89 -5.99
CA ASN A 109 4.65 -17.14 -6.72
C ASN A 109 3.43 -17.96 -6.29
N THR A 110 3.13 -17.95 -5.00
CA THR A 110 1.98 -18.66 -4.43
C THR A 110 0.68 -18.00 -4.83
N LEU A 111 0.63 -16.65 -4.79
CA LEU A 111 -0.53 -15.88 -5.25
C LEU A 111 -0.85 -16.16 -6.72
N MET A 112 0.18 -16.21 -7.60
CA MET A 112 -0.04 -16.53 -9.02
C MET A 112 -0.66 -17.93 -9.23
N THR A 113 -0.34 -18.86 -8.37
CA THR A 113 -0.94 -20.22 -8.40
C THR A 113 -2.38 -20.19 -7.87
N ASP A 114 -2.65 -19.39 -6.83
CA ASP A 114 -3.96 -19.30 -6.19
C ASP A 114 -5.06 -18.75 -7.11
N PHE A 115 -4.75 -17.97 -8.13
CA PHE A 115 -5.73 -17.56 -9.14
C PHE A 115 -6.44 -18.75 -9.79
N TYR A 116 -5.76 -19.89 -9.91
CA TYR A 116 -6.30 -21.12 -10.51
C TYR A 116 -6.78 -22.13 -9.46
N ASP A 117 -6.03 -22.27 -8.37
CA ASP A 117 -6.27 -23.30 -7.38
C ASP A 117 -7.35 -22.89 -6.36
N ASP A 118 -7.47 -21.60 -6.06
CA ASP A 118 -8.39 -21.09 -5.05
C ASP A 118 -8.82 -19.64 -5.35
N PRO A 119 -9.57 -19.43 -6.43
CA PRO A 119 -10.01 -18.09 -6.83
C PRO A 119 -10.91 -17.41 -5.78
N ALA A 120 -11.57 -18.16 -4.91
CA ALA A 120 -12.37 -17.59 -3.83
C ALA A 120 -11.48 -16.90 -2.79
N PHE A 121 -10.39 -17.55 -2.38
CA PHE A 121 -9.39 -16.95 -1.48
C PHE A 121 -8.79 -15.67 -2.06
N VAL A 122 -8.48 -15.64 -3.36
CA VAL A 122 -7.94 -14.43 -4.02
C VAL A 122 -8.92 -13.28 -3.93
N ARG A 123 -10.21 -13.51 -4.19
CA ARG A 123 -11.26 -12.47 -4.08
C ARG A 123 -11.42 -11.95 -2.65
N ASP A 124 -11.41 -12.86 -1.68
CA ASP A 124 -11.52 -12.50 -0.26
C ASP A 124 -10.31 -11.67 0.20
N LEU A 125 -9.10 -12.09 -0.21
CA LEU A 125 -7.85 -11.37 0.09
C LEU A 125 -7.85 -9.96 -0.53
N PHE A 126 -8.18 -9.84 -1.80
CA PHE A 126 -8.24 -8.54 -2.47
C PHE A 126 -9.31 -7.63 -1.86
N SER A 127 -10.46 -8.17 -1.46
CA SER A 127 -11.50 -7.40 -0.77
C SER A 127 -11.03 -6.87 0.58
N PHE A 128 -10.29 -7.69 1.34
CA PHE A 128 -9.66 -7.28 2.60
C PHE A 128 -8.66 -6.13 2.37
N ILE A 129 -7.82 -6.25 1.33
CA ILE A 129 -6.81 -5.24 1.00
C ILE A 129 -7.48 -3.93 0.60
N VAL A 130 -8.44 -3.94 -0.31
CA VAL A 130 -9.14 -2.71 -0.74
C VAL A 130 -9.78 -1.98 0.44
N GLU A 131 -10.39 -2.71 1.39
CA GLU A 131 -10.95 -2.09 2.59
C GLU A 131 -9.85 -1.46 3.45
N MET A 132 -8.71 -2.12 3.61
CA MET A 132 -7.55 -1.62 4.35
C MET A 132 -7.00 -0.34 3.72
N GLU A 133 -6.77 -0.38 2.40
CA GLU A 133 -6.20 0.76 1.67
C GLU A 133 -7.13 1.97 1.65
N LEU A 134 -8.45 1.77 1.56
CA LEU A 134 -9.42 2.86 1.67
C LEU A 134 -9.41 3.52 3.05
N ARG A 135 -9.24 2.74 4.12
CA ARG A 135 -9.09 3.30 5.47
C ARG A 135 -7.80 4.09 5.58
N PHE A 136 -6.71 3.58 5.02
CA PHE A 136 -5.42 4.25 5.05
C PHE A 136 -5.42 5.52 4.18
N ALA A 137 -5.96 5.46 2.96
CA ALA A 137 -6.11 6.62 2.09
C ALA A 137 -6.89 7.75 2.76
N ARG A 138 -7.98 7.43 3.45
CA ARG A 138 -8.78 8.41 4.20
C ARG A 138 -7.94 9.16 5.24
N GLU A 139 -7.13 8.46 6.02
CA GLU A 139 -6.29 9.11 7.03
C GLU A 139 -5.14 9.91 6.40
N GLN A 140 -4.67 9.52 5.23
CA GLN A 140 -3.70 10.31 4.45
C GLN A 140 -4.33 11.62 3.93
N VAL A 141 -5.56 11.56 3.41
CA VAL A 141 -6.33 12.76 3.00
C VAL A 141 -6.59 13.67 4.20
N ASN A 142 -7.01 13.11 5.34
CA ASN A 142 -7.21 13.86 6.59
C ASN A 142 -5.93 14.55 7.07
N ALA A 143 -4.76 13.95 6.81
CA ALA A 143 -3.45 14.52 7.15
C ALA A 143 -2.95 15.58 6.14
N GLY A 144 -3.67 15.79 5.05
CA GLY A 144 -3.40 16.85 4.06
C GLY A 144 -2.74 16.37 2.76
N ALA A 145 -2.91 15.10 2.38
CA ALA A 145 -2.57 14.66 1.04
C ALA A 145 -3.51 15.29 0.00
N ASP A 146 -2.94 15.87 -1.06
CA ASP A 146 -3.68 16.46 -2.19
C ASP A 146 -4.02 15.39 -3.25
N VAL A 147 -3.19 14.35 -3.33
CA VAL A 147 -3.29 13.23 -4.28
C VAL A 147 -2.96 11.93 -3.56
N ILE A 148 -3.62 10.85 -3.91
CA ILE A 148 -3.25 9.49 -3.51
C ILE A 148 -2.79 8.71 -4.74
N GLY A 149 -1.50 8.34 -4.75
CA GLY A 149 -0.95 7.40 -5.73
C GLY A 149 -1.30 5.96 -5.36
N ILE A 150 -1.48 5.11 -6.37
CA ILE A 150 -1.73 3.69 -6.20
C ILE A 150 -0.63 2.91 -6.92
N GLY A 151 0.06 2.03 -6.20
CA GLY A 151 1.08 1.13 -6.74
C GLY A 151 0.57 -0.30 -6.89
N ASP A 152 0.40 -0.79 -8.11
CA ASP A 152 0.01 -2.18 -8.34
C ASP A 152 0.91 -2.87 -9.39
N ALA A 153 2.23 -2.81 -9.17
CA ALA A 153 3.22 -3.30 -10.12
C ALA A 153 3.06 -4.80 -10.44
N ALA A 154 2.59 -5.59 -9.48
CA ALA A 154 2.36 -7.02 -9.64
C ALA A 154 1.22 -7.34 -10.63
N ALA A 155 0.34 -6.39 -10.94
CA ALA A 155 -0.68 -6.52 -11.98
C ALA A 155 -0.08 -6.79 -13.37
N SER A 156 1.16 -6.36 -13.62
CA SER A 156 1.86 -6.64 -14.87
C SER A 156 2.24 -8.12 -15.07
N LEU A 157 2.13 -8.94 -14.04
CA LEU A 157 2.48 -10.37 -14.08
C LEU A 157 1.30 -11.27 -14.46
N VAL A 158 0.07 -10.76 -14.45
CA VAL A 158 -1.12 -11.51 -14.84
C VAL A 158 -1.52 -11.22 -16.27
N GLY A 159 -2.10 -12.22 -16.95
CA GLY A 159 -2.65 -12.03 -18.29
C GLY A 159 -3.95 -11.21 -18.27
N PRO A 160 -4.39 -10.69 -19.43
CA PRO A 160 -5.56 -9.82 -19.53
C PRO A 160 -6.83 -10.42 -18.91
N ASP A 161 -7.09 -11.70 -19.14
CA ASP A 161 -8.29 -12.37 -18.64
C ASP A 161 -8.35 -12.39 -17.11
N LEU A 162 -7.23 -12.73 -16.44
CA LEU A 162 -7.13 -12.70 -14.99
C LEU A 162 -7.19 -11.26 -14.45
N TYR A 163 -6.58 -10.32 -15.15
CA TYR A 163 -6.64 -8.91 -14.75
C TYR A 163 -8.10 -8.42 -14.77
N GLU A 164 -8.82 -8.65 -15.88
CA GLU A 164 -10.21 -8.22 -16.01
C GLU A 164 -11.14 -8.91 -15.02
N GLU A 165 -10.88 -10.17 -14.69
CA GLU A 165 -11.72 -10.94 -13.78
C GLU A 165 -11.47 -10.61 -12.29
N PHE A 166 -10.22 -10.47 -11.88
CA PHE A 166 -9.85 -10.40 -10.46
C PHE A 166 -9.34 -9.03 -10.03
N VAL A 167 -8.53 -8.37 -10.85
CA VAL A 167 -7.78 -7.18 -10.44
C VAL A 167 -8.56 -5.90 -10.74
N TRP A 168 -8.95 -5.73 -12.00
CA TRP A 168 -9.64 -4.52 -12.46
C TRP A 168 -10.87 -4.11 -11.61
N PRO A 169 -11.79 -5.02 -11.22
CA PRO A 169 -12.93 -4.63 -10.42
C PRO A 169 -12.55 -4.03 -9.06
N LEU A 170 -11.47 -4.54 -8.45
CA LEU A 170 -10.99 -4.13 -7.13
C LEU A 170 -10.14 -2.87 -7.20
N GLU A 171 -9.27 -2.74 -8.22
CA GLU A 171 -8.59 -1.46 -8.51
C GLU A 171 -9.61 -0.34 -8.75
N LYS A 172 -10.63 -0.62 -9.57
CA LYS A 172 -11.70 0.35 -9.81
C LYS A 172 -12.43 0.73 -8.52
N GLN A 173 -12.73 -0.23 -7.65
CA GLN A 173 -13.35 0.03 -6.35
C GLN A 173 -12.45 0.91 -5.48
N LEU A 174 -11.15 0.65 -5.47
CA LEU A 174 -10.17 1.44 -4.73
C LEU A 174 -10.12 2.88 -5.25
N VAL A 175 -10.00 3.05 -6.57
CA VAL A 175 -9.99 4.38 -7.23
C VAL A 175 -11.28 5.15 -6.95
N ASP A 176 -12.45 4.53 -7.16
CA ASP A 176 -13.74 5.16 -6.91
C ASP A 176 -13.89 5.55 -5.43
N GLY A 177 -13.42 4.69 -4.51
CA GLY A 177 -13.43 4.96 -3.08
C GLY A 177 -12.53 6.11 -2.67
N ILE A 178 -11.34 6.22 -3.26
CA ILE A 178 -10.41 7.35 -3.03
C ILE A 178 -11.01 8.65 -3.59
N HIS A 179 -11.63 8.63 -4.78
CA HIS A 179 -12.28 9.80 -5.36
C HIS A 179 -13.48 10.30 -4.54
N ALA A 180 -14.03 9.47 -3.67
CA ALA A 180 -15.14 9.84 -2.78
C ALA A 180 -14.70 10.45 -1.45
N LEU A 181 -13.39 10.50 -1.17
CA LEU A 181 -12.82 11.09 0.05
C LEU A 181 -12.69 12.60 -0.06
#